data_f76969d77975cb435135af5283ac95f1
#
_entry.id   f76969d77975cb435135af5283ac95f1
#
_cell.length_a   1.000
_cell.length_b   1.000
_cell.length_c   1.000
_cell.angle_alpha   90.00
_cell.angle_beta   90.00
_cell.angle_gamma   90.00
#
_symmetry.space_group_name_H-M   'P 1'
#
loop_
_entity.id
_entity.type
_entity.pdbx_description
1 polymer ?
#
loop_
_entity_poly.entity_id
_entity_poly.type
_entity_poly.pdbx_seq_one_letter_code
_entity_poly.pdbx_strand_id
1 'polypeptide(L)'
;MQSHIRNFCIVAHIDHGKSTLADRLIEATGTIEKRQMREQVLDTMDLERERGITIKLNAVRMLHTGRDGVEYELNLIDTPGHVDFTYEVSRSLAACEGAILVVDASQGVQAQTLSNLFLAMDAGLEIIPVLNKIDLPGAEPDRRAEEITNLIGSRPGEILQVSAKEGVGVPELLEAIIARVPPPRGRPDAPLRALVFDCHFDRYRGAVPSIRVVDGSVRKGTVIRFGSHPTTDYEVDEVGYLQLGQRPSEELVAGEVGYLVANLRDVRDARVGDTILDAAHPASELLPGYRDVKSMVFAGIYPTTTDQYEQLRDALEKLQLNDAALHYEPETSTALGFGFRAGFLGLLHLEIVQERLEREFDLSLITTVPTVEYHVYTSKGTREVVENPSLLPDPGNIERIEEPYVKARIMAPADYIGGIMRLGQERRGIYHGMHYLDTTRVEFQWDFPLGEIVLDFYDRLKSMSRGYASLDYEMGAYRESDLVKLDMLINGEQVDAFSVIIHREKAYEWGRKVAEKLKELIPRQLFQVIIQAAIGQKIIARETVSALRKDVLAKCYGGDVTRKRKLLEKQKEGKRRMKQVGAVEIPQEAFLAVLQVE
;
A
#
# COMPACT_ATOMS: atom_id res chain seq x y z
N MET A 1 36.16 13.39 -4.77
CA MET A 1 34.96 13.26 -3.91
C MET A 1 34.02 12.16 -4.41
N GLN A 2 33.49 12.19 -5.63
CA GLN A 2 32.55 11.17 -6.12
C GLN A 2 33.03 9.72 -6.05
N SER A 3 34.34 9.47 -6.27
CA SER A 3 34.93 8.13 -6.22
C SER A 3 34.72 7.40 -4.88
N HIS A 4 34.42 8.13 -3.81
CA HIS A 4 34.26 7.62 -2.46
C HIS A 4 32.79 7.56 -2.02
N ILE A 5 31.86 7.93 -2.90
CA ILE A 5 30.41 7.84 -2.62
C ILE A 5 29.87 6.49 -3.12
N ARG A 6 29.00 5.87 -2.34
CA ARG A 6 28.25 4.66 -2.69
C ARG A 6 26.80 4.83 -2.32
N ASN A 7 25.93 4.93 -3.32
CA ASN A 7 24.48 4.99 -3.12
C ASN A 7 23.89 3.63 -3.40
N PHE A 8 23.22 3.06 -2.43
CA PHE A 8 22.67 1.72 -2.53
C PHE A 8 21.36 1.59 -1.75
N CYS A 9 20.58 0.61 -2.12
CA CYS A 9 19.35 0.24 -1.42
C CYS A 9 19.40 -1.22 -0.98
N ILE A 10 18.45 -1.62 -0.14
CA ILE A 10 18.26 -3.01 0.26
C ILE A 10 16.91 -3.48 -0.29
N VAL A 11 16.93 -4.48 -1.14
CA VAL A 11 15.75 -5.14 -1.69
C VAL A 11 15.59 -6.52 -1.07
N ALA A 12 14.39 -6.80 -0.56
CA ALA A 12 14.10 -8.03 0.16
C ALA A 12 12.61 -8.35 0.09
N HIS A 13 12.25 -9.61 0.29
CA HIS A 13 10.88 -9.98 0.65
C HIS A 13 10.58 -9.57 2.11
N ILE A 14 9.28 -9.46 2.44
CA ILE A 14 8.83 -9.23 3.82
C ILE A 14 9.44 -10.31 4.72
N ASP A 15 9.84 -9.93 5.92
CA ASP A 15 10.45 -10.80 6.95
C ASP A 15 11.81 -11.43 6.58
N HIS A 16 12.45 -11.09 5.47
CA HIS A 16 13.81 -11.56 5.16
C HIS A 16 14.91 -10.85 5.96
N GLY A 17 14.54 -9.84 6.77
CA GLY A 17 15.44 -9.16 7.69
C GLY A 17 16.10 -7.90 7.11
N LYS A 18 15.41 -7.20 6.19
CA LYS A 18 15.85 -5.94 5.59
C LYS A 18 16.19 -4.88 6.65
N SER A 19 15.22 -4.51 7.51
CA SER A 19 15.38 -3.45 8.52
C SER A 19 16.42 -3.84 9.57
N THR A 20 16.50 -5.14 9.95
CA THR A 20 17.55 -5.63 10.86
C THR A 20 18.94 -5.51 10.23
N LEU A 21 19.08 -5.77 8.93
CA LEU A 21 20.37 -5.61 8.24
C LEU A 21 20.76 -4.13 8.14
N ALA A 22 19.80 -3.26 7.84
CA ALA A 22 20.01 -1.81 7.83
C ALA A 22 20.51 -1.31 9.20
N ASP A 23 19.88 -1.75 10.30
CA ASP A 23 20.30 -1.44 11.66
C ASP A 23 21.75 -1.84 11.92
N ARG A 24 22.16 -3.03 11.46
CA ARG A 24 23.55 -3.52 11.64
C ARG A 24 24.56 -2.72 10.80
N LEU A 25 24.21 -2.29 9.59
CA LEU A 25 25.09 -1.42 8.80
C LEU A 25 25.29 -0.06 9.49
N ILE A 26 24.22 0.52 10.02
CA ILE A 26 24.24 1.79 10.77
C ILE A 26 25.06 1.66 12.06
N GLU A 27 24.91 0.55 12.80
CA GLU A 27 25.69 0.26 14.01
C GLU A 27 27.18 0.05 13.67
N ALA A 28 27.49 -0.77 12.67
CA ALA A 28 28.86 -1.12 12.28
C ALA A 28 29.67 0.09 11.78
N THR A 29 29.00 1.06 11.14
CA THR A 29 29.61 2.32 10.70
C THR A 29 29.73 3.38 11.81
N GLY A 30 29.16 3.10 13.01
CA GLY A 30 29.17 4.04 14.12
C GLY A 30 28.37 5.32 13.87
N THR A 31 27.44 5.29 12.91
CA THR A 31 26.57 6.43 12.54
C THR A 31 25.72 6.87 13.71
N ILE A 32 25.38 5.94 14.60
CA ILE A 32 24.64 6.16 15.84
C ILE A 32 25.43 5.62 17.02
N GLU A 33 25.39 6.33 18.14
CA GLU A 33 25.92 5.82 19.40
C GLU A 33 25.13 4.58 19.85
N LYS A 34 25.83 3.54 20.31
CA LYS A 34 25.22 2.27 20.77
C LYS A 34 24.06 2.44 21.76
N ARG A 35 24.12 3.46 22.62
CA ARG A 35 23.06 3.78 23.59
C ARG A 35 21.78 4.35 22.96
N GLN A 36 21.85 4.82 21.72
CA GLN A 36 20.72 5.39 20.96
C GLN A 36 20.15 4.40 19.95
N MET A 37 20.86 3.27 19.74
CA MET A 37 20.36 2.20 18.88
C MET A 37 19.09 1.61 19.46
N ARG A 38 18.11 1.44 18.61
CA ARG A 38 16.85 0.73 18.86
C ARG A 38 16.58 -0.18 17.67
N GLU A 39 15.75 -1.17 17.84
CA GLU A 39 15.34 -2.04 16.74
C GLU A 39 14.56 -1.22 15.68
N GLN A 40 14.82 -1.51 14.42
CA GLN A 40 14.18 -0.87 13.25
C GLN A 40 14.32 0.67 13.32
N VAL A 41 15.57 1.12 13.46
CA VAL A 41 15.87 2.55 13.68
C VAL A 41 15.43 3.45 12.52
N LEU A 42 15.38 2.93 11.30
CA LEU A 42 14.90 3.63 10.11
C LEU A 42 13.37 3.62 10.00
N ASP A 43 12.68 2.67 10.61
CA ASP A 43 11.23 2.62 10.64
C ASP A 43 10.74 3.65 11.69
N THR A 44 10.48 4.88 11.20
CA THR A 44 10.20 6.04 12.07
C THR A 44 8.77 6.07 12.60
N MET A 45 7.85 5.41 11.91
CA MET A 45 6.45 5.34 12.28
C MET A 45 6.20 4.16 13.24
N ASP A 46 5.32 4.36 14.23
CA ASP A 46 4.91 3.27 15.12
C ASP A 46 4.24 2.13 14.35
N LEU A 47 3.48 2.48 13.31
CA LEU A 47 2.79 1.56 12.44
C LEU A 47 3.76 0.62 11.66
N GLU A 48 4.90 1.14 11.20
CA GLU A 48 5.94 0.34 10.55
C GLU A 48 6.48 -0.74 11.50
N ARG A 49 6.76 -0.36 12.74
CA ARG A 49 7.28 -1.26 13.77
C ARG A 49 6.25 -2.30 14.22
N GLU A 50 4.98 -1.89 14.39
CA GLU A 50 3.89 -2.80 14.77
C GLU A 50 3.62 -3.86 13.69
N ARG A 51 3.66 -3.46 12.42
CA ARG A 51 3.40 -4.35 11.28
C ARG A 51 4.65 -5.07 10.76
N GLY A 52 5.85 -4.68 11.20
CA GLY A 52 7.12 -5.24 10.74
C GLY A 52 7.43 -4.96 9.27
N ILE A 53 6.88 -3.89 8.70
CA ILE A 53 7.06 -3.51 7.30
C ILE A 53 7.52 -2.05 7.20
N THR A 54 8.45 -1.77 6.30
CA THR A 54 8.79 -0.40 5.93
C THR A 54 7.70 0.14 5.01
N ILE A 55 7.10 1.27 5.39
CA ILE A 55 6.05 1.95 4.63
C ILE A 55 6.65 3.13 3.89
N LYS A 56 7.45 3.93 4.57
CA LYS A 56 8.02 5.16 4.04
C LYS A 56 9.50 4.97 3.71
N LEU A 57 9.90 5.52 2.57
CA LEU A 57 11.29 5.61 2.17
C LEU A 57 12.07 6.46 3.18
N ASN A 58 13.22 5.95 3.63
CA ASN A 58 14.16 6.67 4.47
C ASN A 58 15.56 6.58 3.87
N ALA A 59 16.33 7.66 3.97
CA ALA A 59 17.73 7.67 3.55
C ALA A 59 18.63 7.98 4.74
N VAL A 60 19.78 7.33 4.78
CA VAL A 60 20.79 7.58 5.82
C VAL A 60 22.20 7.60 5.23
N ARG A 61 22.93 8.67 5.53
CA ARG A 61 24.35 8.81 5.22
C ARG A 61 25.18 8.19 6.34
N MET A 62 26.06 7.27 5.98
CA MET A 62 27.01 6.61 6.85
C MET A 62 28.43 6.91 6.37
N LEU A 63 29.39 7.00 7.27
CA LEU A 63 30.81 7.09 6.96
C LEU A 63 31.50 5.79 7.38
N HIS A 64 32.31 5.23 6.50
CA HIS A 64 33.05 4.01 6.77
C HIS A 64 34.47 4.07 6.20
N THR A 65 35.46 3.70 7.00
CA THR A 65 36.83 3.58 6.53
C THR A 65 37.06 2.18 6.00
N GLY A 66 37.27 2.07 4.67
CA GLY A 66 37.53 0.80 4.02
C GLY A 66 38.90 0.19 4.44
N ARG A 67 39.12 -1.07 4.07
CA ARG A 67 40.39 -1.76 4.32
C ARG A 67 41.59 -1.09 3.64
N ASP A 68 41.36 -0.27 2.64
CA ASP A 68 42.36 0.56 1.95
C ASP A 68 42.75 1.83 2.74
N GLY A 69 42.11 2.07 3.89
CA GLY A 69 42.31 3.24 4.74
C GLY A 69 41.63 4.51 4.24
N VAL A 70 40.79 4.41 3.20
CA VAL A 70 40.06 5.53 2.65
C VAL A 70 38.68 5.62 3.32
N GLU A 71 38.26 6.82 3.63
CA GLU A 71 36.88 7.08 4.14
C GLU A 71 35.90 7.16 2.97
N TYR A 72 34.85 6.35 3.04
CA TYR A 72 33.76 6.28 2.08
C TYR A 72 32.49 6.84 2.68
N GLU A 73 31.74 7.54 1.84
CA GLU A 73 30.36 7.96 2.10
C GLU A 73 29.41 6.91 1.56
N LEU A 74 28.66 6.28 2.44
CA LEU A 74 27.69 5.23 2.13
C LEU A 74 26.28 5.78 2.34
N ASN A 75 25.53 5.98 1.28
CA ASN A 75 24.14 6.44 1.34
C ASN A 75 23.22 5.23 1.15
N LEU A 76 22.62 4.77 2.25
CA LEU A 76 21.58 3.76 2.23
C LEU A 76 20.24 4.42 2.01
N ILE A 77 19.51 3.98 0.98
CA ILE A 77 18.13 4.37 0.71
C ILE A 77 17.26 3.15 1.03
N ASP A 78 16.54 3.19 2.16
CA ASP A 78 15.71 2.07 2.60
C ASP A 78 14.41 2.01 1.79
N THR A 79 14.04 0.82 1.33
CA THR A 79 12.91 0.61 0.41
C THR A 79 11.81 -0.22 1.07
N PRO A 80 10.52 0.05 0.82
CA PRO A 80 9.47 -0.88 1.19
C PRO A 80 9.66 -2.26 0.54
N GLY A 81 9.15 -3.31 1.18
CA GLY A 81 9.25 -4.69 0.67
C GLY A 81 7.96 -5.24 0.06
N HIS A 82 6.82 -4.56 0.22
CA HIS A 82 5.51 -5.05 -0.19
C HIS A 82 5.14 -4.66 -1.63
N VAL A 83 4.36 -5.53 -2.31
CA VAL A 83 3.93 -5.31 -3.70
C VAL A 83 3.16 -3.99 -3.91
N ASP A 84 2.34 -3.58 -2.94
CA ASP A 84 1.59 -2.32 -3.02
C ASP A 84 2.52 -1.09 -3.12
N PHE A 85 3.77 -1.20 -2.64
CA PHE A 85 4.75 -0.12 -2.64
C PHE A 85 5.82 -0.26 -3.74
N THR A 86 5.54 -1.01 -4.80
CA THR A 86 6.47 -1.18 -5.95
C THR A 86 6.92 0.15 -6.54
N TYR A 87 6.07 1.17 -6.45
CA TYR A 87 6.38 2.52 -6.91
C TYR A 87 7.46 3.19 -6.04
N GLU A 88 7.37 3.09 -4.72
CA GLU A 88 8.39 3.59 -3.78
C GLU A 88 9.71 2.85 -4.00
N VAL A 89 9.66 1.54 -4.27
CA VAL A 89 10.84 0.75 -4.65
C VAL A 89 11.49 1.34 -5.90
N SER A 90 10.74 1.59 -6.96
CA SER A 90 11.29 2.12 -8.21
C SER A 90 11.96 3.49 -8.05
N ARG A 91 11.44 4.33 -7.15
CA ARG A 91 12.04 5.64 -6.81
C ARG A 91 13.39 5.48 -6.11
N SER A 92 13.44 4.60 -5.12
CA SER A 92 14.67 4.31 -4.39
C SER A 92 15.76 3.79 -5.33
N LEU A 93 15.39 2.86 -6.21
CA LEU A 93 16.30 2.29 -7.20
C LEU A 93 16.90 3.37 -8.12
N ALA A 94 16.09 4.33 -8.58
CA ALA A 94 16.57 5.40 -9.47
C ALA A 94 17.57 6.36 -8.80
N ALA A 95 17.62 6.39 -7.46
CA ALA A 95 18.58 7.21 -6.71
C ALA A 95 19.87 6.45 -6.34
N CYS A 96 20.00 5.17 -6.71
CA CYS A 96 21.09 4.27 -6.34
C CYS A 96 21.94 3.85 -7.54
N GLU A 97 23.16 3.38 -7.25
CA GLU A 97 24.04 2.69 -8.17
C GLU A 97 24.16 1.18 -7.84
N GLY A 98 23.71 0.74 -6.66
CA GLY A 98 23.73 -0.66 -6.26
C GLY A 98 22.53 -1.07 -5.44
N ALA A 99 22.24 -2.38 -5.42
CA ALA A 99 21.18 -2.98 -4.62
C ALA A 99 21.70 -4.22 -3.89
N ILE A 100 21.45 -4.29 -2.58
CA ILE A 100 21.69 -5.48 -1.78
C ILE A 100 20.44 -6.36 -1.86
N LEU A 101 20.56 -7.52 -2.50
CA LEU A 101 19.48 -8.50 -2.59
C LEU A 101 19.53 -9.44 -1.38
N VAL A 102 18.63 -9.26 -0.43
CA VAL A 102 18.59 -10.07 0.80
C VAL A 102 17.61 -11.23 0.65
N VAL A 103 18.12 -12.44 0.84
CA VAL A 103 17.34 -13.68 0.81
C VAL A 103 17.50 -14.39 2.16
N ASP A 104 16.40 -14.83 2.75
CA ASP A 104 16.39 -15.63 3.97
C ASP A 104 16.92 -17.05 3.67
N ALA A 105 17.98 -17.46 4.37
CA ALA A 105 18.62 -18.77 4.18
C ALA A 105 17.71 -19.97 4.51
N SER A 106 16.63 -19.75 5.24
CA SER A 106 15.64 -20.79 5.57
C SER A 106 14.50 -20.86 4.53
N GLN A 107 14.05 -19.69 4.02
CA GLN A 107 12.90 -19.60 3.11
C GLN A 107 13.30 -19.62 1.62
N GLY A 108 14.47 -19.06 1.27
CA GLY A 108 14.96 -18.93 -0.09
C GLY A 108 14.29 -17.79 -0.87
N VAL A 109 14.39 -17.83 -2.20
CA VAL A 109 13.82 -16.79 -3.09
C VAL A 109 12.30 -16.82 -3.06
N GLN A 110 11.67 -15.66 -2.92
CA GLN A 110 10.22 -15.46 -2.88
C GLN A 110 9.74 -14.61 -4.07
N ALA A 111 8.42 -14.53 -4.33
CA ALA A 111 7.87 -13.81 -5.48
C ALA A 111 8.30 -12.33 -5.52
N GLN A 112 8.18 -11.62 -4.40
CA GLN A 112 8.63 -10.22 -4.30
C GLN A 112 10.16 -10.05 -4.44
N THR A 113 10.94 -11.08 -4.07
CA THR A 113 12.39 -11.06 -4.31
C THR A 113 12.68 -10.97 -5.80
N LEU A 114 11.96 -11.76 -6.62
CA LEU A 114 12.12 -11.73 -8.08
C LEU A 114 11.71 -10.39 -8.67
N SER A 115 10.55 -9.89 -8.29
CA SER A 115 10.04 -8.63 -8.86
C SER A 115 10.96 -7.46 -8.53
N ASN A 116 11.39 -7.35 -7.28
CA ASN A 116 12.32 -6.31 -6.86
C ASN A 116 13.70 -6.46 -7.51
N LEU A 117 14.17 -7.70 -7.72
CA LEU A 117 15.41 -7.97 -8.45
C LEU A 117 15.31 -7.51 -9.91
N PHE A 118 14.23 -7.84 -10.62
CA PHE A 118 14.04 -7.40 -11.99
C PHE A 118 13.98 -5.88 -12.11
N LEU A 119 13.29 -5.20 -11.19
CA LEU A 119 13.27 -3.74 -11.14
C LEU A 119 14.68 -3.16 -10.94
N ALA A 120 15.49 -3.76 -10.06
CA ALA A 120 16.87 -3.33 -9.83
C ALA A 120 17.76 -3.57 -11.06
N MET A 121 17.58 -4.71 -11.75
CA MET A 121 18.30 -5.01 -13.01
C MET A 121 17.88 -4.07 -14.14
N ASP A 122 16.61 -3.78 -14.29
CA ASP A 122 16.10 -2.83 -15.29
C ASP A 122 16.59 -1.40 -15.04
N ALA A 123 16.79 -1.04 -13.77
CA ALA A 123 17.42 0.22 -13.37
C ALA A 123 18.95 0.22 -13.59
N GLY A 124 19.55 -0.90 -14.00
CA GLY A 124 20.98 -1.04 -14.27
C GLY A 124 21.87 -1.02 -13.03
N LEU A 125 21.33 -1.43 -11.87
CA LEU A 125 22.07 -1.44 -10.60
C LEU A 125 23.00 -2.66 -10.50
N GLU A 126 24.14 -2.46 -9.80
CA GLU A 126 25.00 -3.57 -9.37
C GLU A 126 24.29 -4.34 -8.24
N ILE A 127 24.11 -5.64 -8.42
CA ILE A 127 23.41 -6.50 -7.44
C ILE A 127 24.43 -7.21 -6.54
N ILE A 128 24.30 -7.02 -5.23
CA ILE A 128 25.07 -7.74 -4.21
C ILE A 128 24.15 -8.76 -3.53
N PRO A 129 24.23 -10.06 -3.87
CA PRO A 129 23.39 -11.08 -3.25
C PRO A 129 23.89 -11.40 -1.85
N VAL A 130 22.92 -11.49 -0.92
CA VAL A 130 23.16 -11.74 0.51
C VAL A 130 22.19 -12.80 1.00
N LEU A 131 22.71 -13.87 1.58
CA LEU A 131 21.96 -14.85 2.36
C LEU A 131 21.96 -14.43 3.83
N ASN A 132 20.78 -14.07 4.33
CA ASN A 132 20.59 -13.65 5.73
C ASN A 132 20.00 -14.78 6.58
N LYS A 133 20.07 -14.62 7.88
CA LYS A 133 19.56 -15.57 8.91
C LYS A 133 20.24 -16.93 8.86
N ILE A 134 21.54 -16.97 8.57
CA ILE A 134 22.33 -18.20 8.58
C ILE A 134 22.43 -18.84 9.98
N ASP A 135 22.08 -18.09 11.01
CA ASP A 135 22.02 -18.53 12.42
C ASP A 135 20.81 -19.43 12.72
N LEU A 136 19.80 -19.48 11.88
CA LEU A 136 18.61 -20.27 12.12
C LEU A 136 18.88 -21.78 11.93
N PRO A 137 18.30 -22.65 12.78
CA PRO A 137 18.49 -24.12 12.65
C PRO A 137 17.98 -24.71 11.32
N GLY A 138 17.05 -24.01 10.66
CA GLY A 138 16.49 -24.42 9.37
C GLY A 138 17.16 -23.75 8.16
N ALA A 139 18.29 -23.06 8.35
CA ALA A 139 19.01 -22.43 7.26
C ALA A 139 19.67 -23.48 6.35
N GLU A 140 19.54 -23.32 5.03
CA GLU A 140 20.13 -24.15 3.98
C GLU A 140 21.02 -23.29 3.07
N PRO A 141 22.12 -22.70 3.55
CA PRO A 141 22.87 -21.68 2.80
C PRO A 141 23.35 -22.15 1.42
N ASP A 142 23.90 -23.35 1.32
CA ASP A 142 24.43 -23.89 0.07
C ASP A 142 23.33 -24.05 -1.00
N ARG A 143 22.19 -24.60 -0.61
CA ARG A 143 21.04 -24.77 -1.50
C ARG A 143 20.48 -23.43 -1.95
N ARG A 144 20.35 -22.46 -1.04
CA ARG A 144 19.83 -21.12 -1.35
C ARG A 144 20.83 -20.32 -2.19
N ALA A 145 22.12 -20.55 -2.01
CA ALA A 145 23.13 -19.98 -2.88
C ALA A 145 23.00 -20.48 -4.33
N GLU A 146 22.70 -21.77 -4.53
CA GLU A 146 22.43 -22.32 -5.86
C GLU A 146 21.19 -21.68 -6.50
N GLU A 147 20.09 -21.48 -5.73
CA GLU A 147 18.89 -20.78 -6.21
C GLU A 147 19.23 -19.38 -6.72
N ILE A 148 19.98 -18.59 -5.94
CA ILE A 148 20.40 -17.24 -6.31
C ILE A 148 21.33 -17.27 -7.53
N THR A 149 22.28 -18.21 -7.55
CA THR A 149 23.21 -18.39 -8.68
C THR A 149 22.45 -18.63 -9.99
N ASN A 150 21.46 -19.51 -9.96
CA ASN A 150 20.65 -19.81 -11.14
C ASN A 150 19.80 -18.62 -11.58
N LEU A 151 19.41 -17.75 -10.64
CA LEU A 151 18.57 -16.60 -10.90
C LEU A 151 19.32 -15.43 -11.53
N ILE A 152 20.49 -15.06 -10.99
CA ILE A 152 21.24 -13.86 -11.41
C ILE A 152 22.53 -14.17 -12.17
N GLY A 153 22.87 -15.44 -12.33
CA GLY A 153 24.09 -15.86 -13.01
C GLY A 153 25.39 -15.57 -12.23
N SER A 154 25.30 -15.26 -10.92
CA SER A 154 26.45 -15.05 -10.05
C SER A 154 27.17 -16.37 -9.75
N ARG A 155 28.41 -16.27 -9.27
CA ARG A 155 29.14 -17.46 -8.78
C ARG A 155 28.76 -17.68 -7.30
N PRO A 156 28.72 -18.95 -6.81
CA PRO A 156 28.41 -19.22 -5.41
C PRO A 156 29.29 -18.46 -4.40
N GLY A 157 30.58 -18.26 -4.72
CA GLY A 157 31.51 -17.50 -3.89
C GLY A 157 31.30 -15.99 -3.86
N GLU A 158 30.43 -15.45 -4.70
CA GLU A 158 30.07 -14.03 -4.73
C GLU A 158 28.87 -13.71 -3.83
N ILE A 159 28.20 -14.73 -3.30
CA ILE A 159 27.05 -14.61 -2.42
C ILE A 159 27.54 -14.49 -0.98
N LEU A 160 27.24 -13.38 -0.33
CA LEU A 160 27.62 -13.14 1.05
C LEU A 160 26.67 -13.83 2.01
N GLN A 161 27.21 -14.42 3.05
CA GLN A 161 26.43 -15.06 4.12
C GLN A 161 26.46 -14.20 5.37
N VAL A 162 25.29 -13.81 5.87
CA VAL A 162 25.18 -12.92 7.03
C VAL A 162 24.14 -13.44 8.03
N SER A 163 24.34 -13.09 9.30
CA SER A 163 23.30 -13.04 10.30
C SER A 163 23.16 -11.60 10.76
N ALA A 164 22.16 -10.90 10.24
CA ALA A 164 21.88 -9.54 10.67
C ALA A 164 21.59 -9.47 12.18
N LYS A 165 20.95 -10.49 12.75
CA LYS A 165 20.66 -10.58 14.18
C LYS A 165 21.94 -10.62 15.01
N GLU A 166 22.89 -11.47 14.65
CA GLU A 166 24.13 -11.70 15.40
C GLU A 166 25.29 -10.78 14.93
N GLY A 167 25.11 -10.03 13.85
CA GLY A 167 26.14 -9.15 13.27
C GLY A 167 27.24 -9.89 12.47
N VAL A 168 27.05 -11.17 12.19
CA VAL A 168 28.02 -12.00 11.43
C VAL A 168 27.98 -11.62 9.96
N GLY A 169 29.14 -11.45 9.31
CA GLY A 169 29.28 -11.14 7.88
C GLY A 169 29.01 -9.69 7.51
N VAL A 170 28.63 -8.83 8.47
CA VAL A 170 28.34 -7.41 8.19
C VAL A 170 29.58 -6.61 7.80
N PRO A 171 30.76 -6.80 8.41
CA PRO A 171 31.99 -6.14 7.96
C PRO A 171 32.37 -6.51 6.52
N GLU A 172 32.20 -7.78 6.14
CA GLU A 172 32.46 -8.27 4.78
C GLU A 172 31.47 -7.65 3.78
N LEU A 173 30.21 -7.45 4.18
CA LEU A 173 29.21 -6.78 3.35
C LEU A 173 29.56 -5.30 3.14
N LEU A 174 30.02 -4.57 4.16
CA LEU A 174 30.49 -3.18 4.00
C LEU A 174 31.64 -3.08 2.99
N GLU A 175 32.62 -3.97 3.06
CA GLU A 175 33.71 -4.02 2.08
C GLU A 175 33.22 -4.39 0.66
N ALA A 176 32.25 -5.28 0.56
CA ALA A 176 31.66 -5.63 -0.73
C ALA A 176 30.89 -4.44 -1.36
N ILE A 177 30.18 -3.66 -0.54
CA ILE A 177 29.50 -2.43 -0.99
C ILE A 177 30.55 -1.46 -1.57
N ILE A 178 31.63 -1.21 -0.84
CA ILE A 178 32.72 -0.32 -1.29
C ILE A 178 33.33 -0.81 -2.60
N ALA A 179 33.61 -2.11 -2.70
CA ALA A 179 34.31 -2.68 -3.84
C ALA A 179 33.43 -2.85 -5.09
N ARG A 180 32.14 -3.19 -4.93
CA ARG A 180 31.28 -3.59 -6.05
C ARG A 180 30.34 -2.49 -6.51
N VAL A 181 29.74 -1.70 -5.59
CA VAL A 181 28.86 -0.60 -6.00
C VAL A 181 29.68 0.46 -6.70
N PRO A 182 29.37 0.81 -7.97
CA PRO A 182 30.13 1.83 -8.67
C PRO A 182 29.89 3.22 -8.05
N PRO A 183 30.88 4.13 -8.16
CA PRO A 183 30.65 5.52 -7.76
C PRO A 183 29.67 6.19 -8.71
N PRO A 184 28.98 7.24 -8.26
CA PRO A 184 28.08 8.03 -9.09
C PRO A 184 28.80 8.67 -10.28
N ARG A 185 28.12 8.78 -11.43
CA ARG A 185 28.70 9.21 -12.71
C ARG A 185 28.48 10.69 -13.06
N GLY A 186 27.95 11.49 -12.15
CA GLY A 186 27.63 12.89 -12.38
C GLY A 186 28.84 13.80 -12.61
N ARG A 187 28.60 15.00 -13.14
CA ARG A 187 29.63 16.03 -13.39
C ARG A 187 29.40 17.22 -12.48
N PRO A 188 30.31 17.48 -11.51
CA PRO A 188 30.18 18.60 -10.58
C PRO A 188 30.15 19.98 -11.26
N ASP A 189 30.81 20.13 -12.40
CA ASP A 189 30.97 21.39 -13.16
C ASP A 189 29.82 21.61 -14.19
N ALA A 190 28.90 20.67 -14.32
CA ALA A 190 27.75 20.81 -15.20
C ALA A 190 26.63 21.65 -14.53
N PRO A 191 25.66 22.15 -15.29
CA PRO A 191 24.46 22.75 -14.72
C PRO A 191 23.74 21.79 -13.76
N LEU A 192 23.18 22.33 -12.68
CA LEU A 192 22.48 21.56 -11.67
C LEU A 192 21.36 20.72 -12.27
N ARG A 193 21.36 19.43 -11.98
CA ARG A 193 20.26 18.50 -12.12
C ARG A 193 20.16 17.65 -10.86
N ALA A 194 19.10 17.80 -10.09
CA ALA A 194 18.85 16.94 -8.94
C ALA A 194 17.47 16.27 -9.05
N LEU A 195 17.41 14.98 -8.75
CA LEU A 195 16.19 14.18 -8.76
C LEU A 195 15.52 14.27 -7.40
N VAL A 196 14.25 14.63 -7.36
CA VAL A 196 13.41 14.52 -6.16
C VAL A 196 12.93 13.07 -6.05
N PHE A 197 13.42 12.32 -5.07
CA PHE A 197 13.03 10.92 -4.89
C PHE A 197 12.03 10.71 -3.75
N ASP A 198 11.92 11.67 -2.81
CA ASP A 198 10.92 11.72 -1.76
C ASP A 198 10.62 13.17 -1.38
N CYS A 199 9.51 13.41 -0.66
CA CYS A 199 9.19 14.72 -0.12
C CYS A 199 8.42 14.54 1.19
N HIS A 200 8.72 15.36 2.20
CA HIS A 200 7.92 15.40 3.41
C HIS A 200 7.53 16.83 3.75
N PHE A 201 6.43 16.98 4.46
CA PHE A 201 5.95 18.29 4.89
C PHE A 201 6.37 18.56 6.33
N ASP A 202 7.04 19.70 6.53
CA ASP A 202 7.34 20.26 7.84
C ASP A 202 6.46 21.49 8.10
N ARG A 203 5.86 21.58 9.28
CA ARG A 203 4.91 22.68 9.62
C ARG A 203 5.54 24.07 9.57
N TYR A 204 6.85 24.16 9.73
CA TYR A 204 7.60 25.42 9.79
C TYR A 204 8.38 25.72 8.50
N ARG A 205 8.82 24.67 7.80
CA ARG A 205 9.69 24.76 6.62
C ARG A 205 8.95 24.55 5.30
N GLY A 206 7.69 24.12 5.35
CA GLY A 206 6.92 23.72 4.17
C GLY A 206 7.33 22.34 3.64
N ALA A 207 7.25 22.15 2.34
CA ALA A 207 7.71 20.91 1.71
C ALA A 207 9.24 20.86 1.69
N VAL A 208 9.79 19.75 2.12
CA VAL A 208 11.22 19.44 2.17
C VAL A 208 11.50 18.24 1.28
N PRO A 209 11.89 18.44 0.01
CA PRO A 209 12.25 17.35 -0.88
C PRO A 209 13.57 16.71 -0.47
N SER A 210 13.59 15.38 -0.52
CA SER A 210 14.80 14.55 -0.50
C SER A 210 15.30 14.42 -1.92
N ILE A 211 16.56 14.73 -2.13
CA ILE A 211 17.15 14.88 -3.47
C ILE A 211 18.40 14.04 -3.65
N ARG A 212 18.59 13.59 -4.90
CA ARG A 212 19.83 13.03 -5.40
C ARG A 212 20.42 14.01 -6.40
N VAL A 213 21.55 14.64 -6.09
CA VAL A 213 22.24 15.52 -7.04
C VAL A 213 22.92 14.64 -8.10
N VAL A 214 22.46 14.74 -9.34
CA VAL A 214 23.01 13.99 -10.47
C VAL A 214 24.17 14.76 -11.09
N ASP A 215 23.97 16.03 -11.42
CA ASP A 215 25.00 16.92 -11.95
C ASP A 215 25.02 18.27 -11.21
N GLY A 216 26.14 18.95 -11.25
CA GLY A 216 26.33 20.27 -10.65
C GLY A 216 26.37 20.22 -9.13
N SER A 217 25.95 21.31 -8.51
CA SER A 217 25.84 21.43 -7.06
C SER A 217 24.72 22.39 -6.67
N VAL A 218 24.25 22.28 -5.43
CA VAL A 218 23.25 23.17 -4.82
C VAL A 218 23.68 23.56 -3.43
N ARG A 219 23.52 24.84 -3.10
CA ARG A 219 23.87 25.42 -1.80
C ARG A 219 22.84 26.45 -1.36
N LYS A 220 22.92 26.88 -0.12
CA LYS A 220 22.11 27.99 0.37
C LYS A 220 22.27 29.23 -0.52
N GLY A 221 21.14 29.87 -0.86
CA GLY A 221 21.07 31.04 -1.74
C GLY A 221 21.07 30.70 -3.25
N THR A 222 21.20 29.43 -3.63
CA THR A 222 20.97 29.03 -5.02
C THR A 222 19.49 29.25 -5.36
N VAL A 223 19.21 29.90 -6.49
CA VAL A 223 17.84 30.02 -7.02
C VAL A 223 17.55 28.81 -7.90
N ILE A 224 16.60 28.03 -7.49
CA ILE A 224 16.24 26.78 -8.18
C ILE A 224 14.88 26.89 -8.86
N ARG A 225 14.64 25.95 -9.77
CA ARG A 225 13.38 25.78 -10.50
C ARG A 225 13.07 24.30 -10.65
N PHE A 226 11.80 23.95 -10.51
CA PHE A 226 11.35 22.57 -10.78
C PHE A 226 10.99 22.42 -12.27
N GLY A 227 11.34 21.28 -12.85
CA GLY A 227 11.06 20.99 -14.26
C GLY A 227 9.59 21.03 -14.61
N SER A 228 8.71 20.59 -13.69
CA SER A 228 7.25 20.66 -13.82
C SER A 228 6.67 22.09 -13.73
N HIS A 229 7.41 23.02 -13.08
CA HIS A 229 7.01 24.40 -12.87
C HIS A 229 8.08 25.37 -13.40
N PRO A 230 8.31 25.43 -14.73
CA PRO A 230 9.45 26.12 -15.33
C PRO A 230 9.41 27.65 -15.22
N THR A 231 8.34 28.22 -14.68
CA THR A 231 8.14 29.68 -14.54
C THR A 231 8.27 30.19 -13.11
N THR A 232 8.42 29.29 -12.12
CA THR A 232 8.47 29.66 -10.70
C THR A 232 9.85 29.38 -10.13
N ASP A 233 10.46 30.40 -9.57
CA ASP A 233 11.79 30.35 -8.96
C ASP A 233 11.68 30.30 -7.45
N TYR A 234 12.55 29.51 -6.81
CA TYR A 234 12.62 29.35 -5.37
C TYR A 234 14.06 29.53 -4.91
N GLU A 235 14.26 30.31 -3.85
CA GLU A 235 15.59 30.46 -3.22
C GLU A 235 15.78 29.34 -2.18
N VAL A 236 16.92 28.69 -2.22
CA VAL A 236 17.29 27.63 -1.27
C VAL A 236 17.73 28.25 0.05
N ASP A 237 17.00 27.99 1.11
CA ASP A 237 17.29 28.45 2.47
C ASP A 237 18.33 27.57 3.18
N GLU A 238 18.26 26.25 2.93
CA GLU A 238 19.12 25.25 3.56
C GLU A 238 19.26 24.01 2.65
N VAL A 239 20.43 23.42 2.65
CA VAL A 239 20.70 22.08 2.13
C VAL A 239 21.38 21.24 3.20
N GLY A 240 21.31 19.94 3.10
CA GLY A 240 21.97 19.05 4.04
C GLY A 240 21.78 17.58 3.70
N TYR A 241 22.35 16.71 4.52
CA TYR A 241 22.26 15.28 4.39
C TYR A 241 21.37 14.64 5.48
N LEU A 242 20.92 13.42 5.25
CA LEU A 242 20.05 12.67 6.14
C LEU A 242 20.89 11.69 6.99
N GLN A 243 20.84 11.86 8.32
CA GLN A 243 21.52 11.00 9.28
C GLN A 243 20.61 10.82 10.51
N LEU A 244 19.60 9.96 10.40
CA LEU A 244 18.51 9.83 11.39
C LEU A 244 17.86 11.17 11.78
N GLY A 245 17.77 12.05 10.83
CA GLY A 245 17.33 13.41 10.92
C GLY A 245 18.14 14.29 9.98
N GLN A 246 17.70 15.51 9.84
CA GLN A 246 18.31 16.48 8.94
C GLN A 246 19.58 17.04 9.56
N ARG A 247 20.67 17.05 8.80
CA ARG A 247 21.96 17.67 9.17
C ARG A 247 22.33 18.70 8.10
N PRO A 248 22.34 19.99 8.45
CA PRO A 248 22.72 21.03 7.52
C PRO A 248 24.14 20.84 6.97
N SER A 249 24.32 21.19 5.70
CA SER A 249 25.61 21.24 5.01
C SER A 249 25.76 22.56 4.28
N GLU A 250 26.97 22.92 3.90
CA GLU A 250 27.21 24.12 3.10
C GLU A 250 26.75 23.94 1.66
N GLU A 251 26.94 22.75 1.12
CA GLU A 251 26.66 22.42 -0.27
C GLU A 251 26.36 20.92 -0.41
N LEU A 252 25.58 20.55 -1.43
CA LEU A 252 25.45 19.20 -1.95
C LEU A 252 25.98 19.18 -3.39
N VAL A 253 26.89 18.25 -3.69
CA VAL A 253 27.51 18.12 -5.00
C VAL A 253 27.05 16.86 -5.75
N ALA A 254 27.35 16.83 -7.05
CA ALA A 254 26.99 15.67 -7.88
C ALA A 254 27.45 14.35 -7.24
N GLY A 255 26.52 13.44 -7.07
CA GLY A 255 26.72 12.16 -6.41
C GLY A 255 26.11 12.07 -5.02
N GLU A 256 25.89 13.15 -4.32
CA GLU A 256 25.38 13.15 -2.96
C GLU A 256 23.86 13.02 -2.89
N VAL A 257 23.41 12.41 -1.80
CA VAL A 257 22.00 12.27 -1.39
C VAL A 257 21.75 13.17 -0.18
N GLY A 258 20.69 13.97 -0.24
CA GLY A 258 20.39 14.88 0.86
C GLY A 258 18.98 15.47 0.76
N TYR A 259 18.77 16.61 1.39
CA TYR A 259 17.52 17.34 1.37
C TYR A 259 17.78 18.83 1.06
N LEU A 260 16.74 19.51 0.65
CA LEU A 260 16.75 20.98 0.55
C LEU A 260 15.50 21.61 1.15
N VAL A 261 15.64 22.85 1.62
CA VAL A 261 14.55 23.68 2.10
C VAL A 261 14.53 24.95 1.25
N ALA A 262 13.40 25.28 0.64
CA ALA A 262 13.23 26.43 -0.23
C ALA A 262 11.87 27.13 -0.03
N ASN A 263 11.33 27.10 1.20
CA ASN A 263 10.05 27.71 1.58
C ASN A 263 8.89 27.35 0.62
N LEU A 264 8.85 26.08 0.21
CA LEU A 264 7.81 25.55 -0.66
C LEU A 264 6.50 25.42 0.11
N ARG A 265 5.58 26.32 -0.11
CA ARG A 265 4.30 26.37 0.62
C ARG A 265 3.28 25.38 0.07
N ASP A 266 3.34 25.14 -1.24
CA ASP A 266 2.50 24.14 -1.92
C ASP A 266 3.38 22.94 -2.28
N VAL A 267 2.99 21.78 -1.79
CA VAL A 267 3.74 20.55 -2.04
C VAL A 267 3.59 20.08 -3.48
N ARG A 268 2.55 20.53 -4.16
CA ARG A 268 2.40 20.31 -5.60
C ARG A 268 3.55 20.90 -6.40
N ASP A 269 4.29 21.85 -5.81
CA ASP A 269 5.46 22.48 -6.44
C ASP A 269 6.71 21.58 -6.40
N ALA A 270 6.78 20.60 -5.48
CA ALA A 270 7.90 19.68 -5.32
C ALA A 270 7.47 18.20 -5.53
N ARG A 271 7.03 17.89 -6.73
CA ARG A 271 6.59 16.53 -7.05
C ARG A 271 7.75 15.55 -7.01
N VAL A 272 7.48 14.38 -6.45
CA VAL A 272 8.43 13.27 -6.49
C VAL A 272 8.61 12.82 -7.95
N GLY A 273 9.87 12.65 -8.36
CA GLY A 273 10.23 12.38 -9.76
C GLY A 273 10.56 13.63 -10.59
N ASP A 274 10.39 14.82 -10.00
CA ASP A 274 10.74 16.06 -10.69
C ASP A 274 12.25 16.31 -10.69
N THR A 275 12.68 17.16 -11.61
CA THR A 275 14.08 17.59 -11.74
C THR A 275 14.21 19.01 -11.18
N ILE A 276 15.12 19.19 -10.23
CA ILE A 276 15.55 20.51 -9.76
C ILE A 276 16.67 21.01 -10.63
N LEU A 277 16.53 22.25 -11.11
CA LEU A 277 17.45 22.95 -11.99
C LEU A 277 17.93 24.24 -11.33
N ASP A 278 19.13 24.73 -11.71
CA ASP A 278 19.54 26.10 -11.43
C ASP A 278 18.74 27.06 -12.33
N ALA A 279 18.06 28.03 -11.75
CA ALA A 279 17.24 28.99 -12.49
C ALA A 279 18.08 29.93 -13.38
N ALA A 280 19.33 30.24 -12.98
CA ALA A 280 20.22 31.09 -13.74
C ALA A 280 20.87 30.36 -14.93
N HIS A 281 21.18 29.06 -14.74
CA HIS A 281 21.85 28.22 -15.74
C HIS A 281 21.13 26.86 -15.87
N PRO A 282 19.88 26.83 -16.36
CA PRO A 282 19.10 25.61 -16.42
C PRO A 282 19.72 24.61 -17.38
N ALA A 283 19.79 23.34 -16.99
CA ALA A 283 20.18 22.26 -17.87
C ALA A 283 19.17 22.08 -19.02
N SER A 284 19.66 21.66 -20.17
CA SER A 284 18.84 21.49 -21.39
C SER A 284 17.91 20.27 -21.33
N GLU A 285 18.22 19.28 -20.50
CA GLU A 285 17.51 18.02 -20.39
C GLU A 285 17.10 17.75 -18.95
N LEU A 286 15.84 17.39 -18.75
CA LEU A 286 15.35 16.91 -17.47
C LEU A 286 15.80 15.46 -17.24
N LEU A 287 15.89 15.07 -15.98
CA LEU A 287 16.07 13.67 -15.62
C LEU A 287 14.80 12.87 -16.00
N PRO A 288 14.94 11.59 -16.35
CA PRO A 288 13.76 10.76 -16.55
C PRO A 288 12.95 10.74 -15.25
N GLY A 289 11.73 11.29 -15.32
CA GLY A 289 10.81 11.30 -14.19
C GLY A 289 10.20 9.93 -13.95
N TYR A 290 9.51 9.78 -12.82
CA TYR A 290 8.74 8.58 -12.56
C TYR A 290 7.45 8.57 -13.38
N ARG A 291 6.95 7.38 -13.66
CA ARG A 291 5.62 7.24 -14.26
C ARG A 291 4.57 7.62 -13.23
N ASP A 292 3.49 8.27 -13.67
CA ASP A 292 2.35 8.52 -12.78
C ASP A 292 1.78 7.19 -12.29
N VAL A 293 1.58 7.13 -10.99
CA VAL A 293 1.01 5.94 -10.35
C VAL A 293 -0.50 6.02 -10.48
N LYS A 294 -1.08 4.98 -11.05
CA LYS A 294 -2.53 4.85 -11.10
C LYS A 294 -3.01 4.11 -9.86
N SER A 295 -4.02 4.67 -9.20
CA SER A 295 -4.72 3.97 -8.15
C SER A 295 -5.38 2.71 -8.71
N MET A 296 -5.30 1.61 -7.97
CA MET A 296 -5.87 0.33 -8.36
C MET A 296 -7.13 -0.01 -7.56
N VAL A 297 -7.23 0.53 -6.37
CA VAL A 297 -8.30 0.28 -5.41
C VAL A 297 -8.90 1.61 -4.98
N PHE A 298 -10.21 1.69 -4.88
CA PHE A 298 -10.94 2.89 -4.52
C PHE A 298 -11.88 2.62 -3.36
N ALA A 299 -11.92 3.52 -2.37
CA ALA A 299 -12.86 3.45 -1.25
C ALA A 299 -13.34 4.84 -0.86
N GLY A 300 -14.56 4.93 -0.38
CA GLY A 300 -15.07 6.14 0.26
C GLY A 300 -14.58 6.19 1.71
N ILE A 301 -14.09 7.35 2.16
CA ILE A 301 -13.70 7.62 3.54
C ILE A 301 -14.61 8.69 4.10
N TYR A 302 -15.30 8.38 5.17
CA TYR A 302 -16.28 9.26 5.80
C TYR A 302 -15.99 9.44 7.28
N PRO A 303 -16.10 10.66 7.82
CA PRO A 303 -16.01 10.86 9.26
C PRO A 303 -17.28 10.31 9.94
N THR A 304 -17.14 9.78 11.16
CA THR A 304 -18.28 9.30 11.92
C THR A 304 -19.24 10.42 12.35
N THR A 305 -18.75 11.65 12.45
CA THR A 305 -19.52 12.84 12.80
C THR A 305 -19.28 13.93 11.76
N THR A 306 -20.34 14.65 11.38
CA THR A 306 -20.31 15.63 10.28
C THR A 306 -19.38 16.82 10.55
N ASP A 307 -19.14 17.17 11.80
CA ASP A 307 -18.24 18.24 12.23
C ASP A 307 -16.76 17.94 11.95
N GLN A 308 -16.38 16.68 11.79
CA GLN A 308 -15.03 16.26 11.44
C GLN A 308 -14.70 16.32 9.92
N TYR A 309 -15.65 16.70 9.06
CA TYR A 309 -15.43 16.73 7.60
C TYR A 309 -14.26 17.64 7.18
N GLU A 310 -14.21 18.86 7.72
CA GLU A 310 -13.13 19.80 7.42
C GLU A 310 -11.78 19.30 7.96
N GLN A 311 -11.78 18.69 9.14
CA GLN A 311 -10.59 18.08 9.71
C GLN A 311 -10.09 16.90 8.85
N LEU A 312 -11.00 16.06 8.32
CA LEU A 312 -10.66 14.97 7.41
C LEU A 312 -10.06 15.51 6.10
N ARG A 313 -10.62 16.58 5.52
CA ARG A 313 -10.07 17.22 4.34
C ARG A 313 -8.63 17.68 4.57
N ASP A 314 -8.40 18.43 5.66
CA ASP A 314 -7.07 18.94 5.98
C ASP A 314 -6.07 17.82 6.29
N ALA A 315 -6.54 16.70 6.87
CA ALA A 315 -5.72 15.52 7.13
C ALA A 315 -5.34 14.80 5.84
N LEU A 316 -6.29 14.59 4.92
CA LEU A 316 -6.03 14.00 3.60
C LEU A 316 -5.06 14.85 2.78
N GLU A 317 -5.24 16.18 2.79
CA GLU A 317 -4.32 17.10 2.14
C GLU A 317 -2.89 16.95 2.69
N LYS A 318 -2.71 16.89 4.01
CA LYS A 318 -1.40 16.67 4.63
C LYS A 318 -0.82 15.29 4.33
N LEU A 319 -1.63 14.23 4.30
CA LEU A 319 -1.15 12.90 3.94
C LEU A 319 -0.68 12.84 2.50
N GLN A 320 -1.46 13.41 1.57
CA GLN A 320 -1.11 13.46 0.13
C GLN A 320 0.25 14.12 -0.11
N LEU A 321 0.67 15.06 0.76
CA LEU A 321 1.97 15.69 0.70
C LEU A 321 3.13 14.71 0.90
N ASN A 322 2.90 13.68 1.72
CA ASN A 322 3.89 12.66 2.04
C ASN A 322 3.66 11.35 1.26
N ASP A 323 2.56 11.27 0.50
CA ASP A 323 2.12 10.08 -0.21
C ASP A 323 1.58 10.48 -1.59
N ALA A 324 2.47 10.48 -2.57
CA ALA A 324 2.13 10.87 -3.94
C ALA A 324 1.18 9.88 -4.65
N ALA A 325 0.96 8.69 -4.09
CA ALA A 325 0.05 7.69 -4.61
C ALA A 325 -1.40 7.91 -4.14
N LEU A 326 -1.59 8.68 -3.06
CA LEU A 326 -2.91 9.01 -2.53
C LEU A 326 -3.59 10.08 -3.38
N HIS A 327 -4.71 9.71 -4.02
CA HIS A 327 -5.59 10.63 -4.75
C HIS A 327 -6.94 10.62 -4.08
N TYR A 328 -7.59 11.77 -3.95
CA TYR A 328 -8.92 11.85 -3.38
C TYR A 328 -9.74 12.98 -3.99
N GLU A 329 -11.04 12.80 -3.98
CA GLU A 329 -12.03 13.78 -4.42
C GLU A 329 -13.23 13.81 -3.47
N PRO A 330 -13.92 14.95 -3.33
CA PRO A 330 -15.12 15.03 -2.50
C PRO A 330 -16.20 14.05 -2.98
N GLU A 331 -16.82 13.34 -2.05
CA GLU A 331 -17.92 12.42 -2.31
C GLU A 331 -19.06 12.65 -1.32
N THR A 332 -20.29 12.34 -1.74
CA THR A 332 -21.46 12.39 -0.87
C THR A 332 -22.19 11.05 -0.90
N SER A 333 -22.39 10.46 0.28
CA SER A 333 -23.18 9.26 0.48
C SER A 333 -24.53 9.63 1.06
N THR A 334 -25.60 8.98 0.60
CA THR A 334 -26.95 9.15 1.17
C THR A 334 -27.04 8.63 2.60
N ALA A 335 -26.22 7.63 2.94
CA ALA A 335 -26.20 7.01 4.26
C ALA A 335 -25.21 7.66 5.23
N LEU A 336 -24.03 8.10 4.72
CA LEU A 336 -22.89 8.55 5.54
C LEU A 336 -22.69 10.08 5.49
N GLY A 337 -23.33 10.78 4.57
CA GLY A 337 -23.17 12.23 4.39
C GLY A 337 -21.95 12.59 3.56
N PHE A 338 -21.25 13.66 3.94
CA PHE A 338 -20.08 14.17 3.22
C PHE A 338 -18.82 13.42 3.60
N GLY A 339 -18.00 13.07 2.61
CA GLY A 339 -16.73 12.38 2.74
C GLY A 339 -15.88 12.55 1.50
N PHE A 340 -14.96 11.62 1.29
CA PHE A 340 -14.04 11.63 0.16
C PHE A 340 -13.94 10.25 -0.47
N ARG A 341 -13.95 10.19 -1.79
CA ARG A 341 -13.53 9.03 -2.55
C ARG A 341 -12.03 9.08 -2.69
N ALA A 342 -11.33 8.04 -2.25
CA ALA A 342 -9.88 7.97 -2.32
C ALA A 342 -9.43 6.74 -3.12
N GLY A 343 -8.35 6.93 -3.88
CA GLY A 343 -7.68 5.90 -4.65
C GLY A 343 -6.37 5.47 -3.99
N PHE A 344 -6.10 4.18 -4.01
CA PHE A 344 -4.99 3.51 -3.31
C PHE A 344 -4.26 2.54 -4.24
N LEU A 345 -3.01 2.21 -3.91
CA LEU A 345 -2.21 1.22 -4.64
C LEU A 345 -2.72 -0.21 -4.44
N GLY A 346 -3.24 -0.49 -3.25
CA GLY A 346 -3.76 -1.79 -2.85
C GLY A 346 -4.47 -1.71 -1.50
N LEU A 347 -4.85 -2.86 -0.94
CA LEU A 347 -5.55 -2.91 0.33
C LEU A 347 -4.66 -2.49 1.52
N LEU A 348 -3.41 -2.94 1.54
CA LEU A 348 -2.47 -2.56 2.59
C LEU A 348 -2.24 -1.04 2.63
N HIS A 349 -2.15 -0.41 1.45
CA HIS A 349 -2.05 1.05 1.35
C HIS A 349 -3.30 1.74 1.93
N LEU A 350 -4.51 1.25 1.62
CA LEU A 350 -5.76 1.75 2.18
C LEU A 350 -5.77 1.65 3.72
N GLU A 351 -5.41 0.48 4.27
CA GLU A 351 -5.36 0.28 5.72
C GLU A 351 -4.37 1.22 6.41
N ILE A 352 -3.19 1.41 5.81
CA ILE A 352 -2.17 2.32 6.34
C ILE A 352 -2.67 3.76 6.34
N VAL A 353 -3.26 4.22 5.25
CA VAL A 353 -3.83 5.58 5.16
C VAL A 353 -4.93 5.76 6.20
N GLN A 354 -5.83 4.79 6.35
CA GLN A 354 -6.90 4.84 7.36
C GLN A 354 -6.31 4.92 8.78
N GLU A 355 -5.39 4.01 9.15
CA GLU A 355 -4.77 4.02 10.47
C GLU A 355 -3.99 5.32 10.75
N ARG A 356 -3.33 5.88 9.74
CA ARG A 356 -2.66 7.17 9.87
C ARG A 356 -3.64 8.32 10.12
N LEU A 357 -4.75 8.37 9.39
CA LEU A 357 -5.82 9.35 9.61
C LEU A 357 -6.38 9.24 11.02
N GLU A 358 -6.60 8.03 11.52
CA GLU A 358 -7.11 7.78 12.86
C GLU A 358 -6.10 8.15 13.96
N ARG A 359 -4.82 7.74 13.83
CA ARG A 359 -3.80 7.91 14.87
C ARG A 359 -3.12 9.28 14.86
N GLU A 360 -2.76 9.80 13.69
CA GLU A 360 -2.02 11.06 13.56
C GLU A 360 -2.93 12.30 13.67
N PHE A 361 -4.21 12.16 13.29
CA PHE A 361 -5.16 13.28 13.22
C PHE A 361 -6.36 13.12 14.15
N ASP A 362 -6.42 12.05 14.96
CA ASP A 362 -7.50 11.78 15.93
C ASP A 362 -8.89 11.78 15.29
N LEU A 363 -8.99 11.16 14.11
CA LEU A 363 -10.23 11.00 13.37
C LEU A 363 -10.87 9.65 13.64
N SER A 364 -12.21 9.60 13.67
CA SER A 364 -12.97 8.35 13.67
C SER A 364 -13.63 8.19 12.31
N LEU A 365 -13.27 7.13 11.57
CA LEU A 365 -13.60 7.00 10.16
C LEU A 365 -14.47 5.77 9.87
N ILE A 366 -15.26 5.88 8.82
CA ILE A 366 -15.97 4.78 8.17
C ILE A 366 -15.44 4.66 6.76
N THR A 367 -14.92 3.47 6.40
CA THR A 367 -14.45 3.17 5.06
C THR A 367 -15.46 2.26 4.36
N THR A 368 -15.83 2.60 3.11
CA THR A 368 -16.72 1.76 2.30
C THR A 368 -15.99 0.54 1.77
N VAL A 369 -16.71 -0.44 1.24
CA VAL A 369 -16.13 -1.62 0.60
C VAL A 369 -15.19 -1.17 -0.54
N PRO A 370 -13.93 -1.61 -0.56
CA PRO A 370 -13.01 -1.30 -1.63
C PRO A 370 -13.52 -1.81 -2.98
N THR A 371 -13.35 -1.00 -4.01
CA THR A 371 -13.74 -1.30 -5.38
C THR A 371 -12.55 -1.08 -6.30
N VAL A 372 -12.66 -1.60 -7.52
CA VAL A 372 -11.69 -1.37 -8.60
C VAL A 372 -12.31 -0.47 -9.67
N GLU A 373 -11.51 0.02 -10.61
CA GLU A 373 -12.00 0.79 -11.77
C GLU A 373 -12.64 -0.17 -12.78
N TYR A 374 -13.89 0.09 -13.15
CA TYR A 374 -14.61 -0.65 -14.19
C TYR A 374 -14.79 0.20 -15.45
N HIS A 375 -14.68 -0.42 -16.63
CA HIS A 375 -15.04 0.21 -17.89
C HIS A 375 -16.45 -0.22 -18.30
N VAL A 376 -17.39 0.71 -18.28
CA VAL A 376 -18.78 0.46 -18.61
C VAL A 376 -19.06 1.01 -20.01
N TYR A 377 -19.47 0.14 -20.91
CA TYR A 377 -19.89 0.53 -22.25
C TYR A 377 -21.41 0.62 -22.26
N THR A 378 -21.90 1.80 -22.60
CA THR A 378 -23.34 2.05 -22.63
C THR A 378 -23.93 1.71 -23.98
N SER A 379 -25.22 1.42 -24.02
CA SER A 379 -25.99 1.18 -25.27
C SER A 379 -25.96 2.38 -26.25
N LYS A 380 -25.47 3.54 -25.81
CA LYS A 380 -25.25 4.74 -26.66
C LYS A 380 -23.85 4.77 -27.27
N GLY A 381 -23.02 3.76 -27.02
CA GLY A 381 -21.66 3.67 -27.56
C GLY A 381 -20.63 4.51 -26.81
N THR A 382 -20.96 5.04 -25.62
CA THR A 382 -20.00 5.75 -24.76
C THR A 382 -19.35 4.79 -23.79
N ARG A 383 -18.05 5.00 -23.51
CA ARG A 383 -17.32 4.33 -22.44
C ARG A 383 -17.30 5.25 -21.22
N GLU A 384 -17.75 4.75 -20.10
CA GLU A 384 -17.70 5.41 -18.80
C GLU A 384 -16.75 4.65 -17.87
N VAL A 385 -15.98 5.38 -17.07
CA VAL A 385 -15.12 4.83 -16.03
C VAL A 385 -15.89 4.90 -14.71
N VAL A 386 -16.04 3.77 -14.06
CA VAL A 386 -16.84 3.64 -12.83
C VAL A 386 -15.98 3.06 -11.73
N GLU A 387 -15.68 3.87 -10.73
CA GLU A 387 -14.94 3.50 -9.52
C GLU A 387 -15.86 3.36 -8.30
N ASN A 388 -17.03 3.99 -8.35
CA ASN A 388 -18.05 3.94 -7.31
C ASN A 388 -19.26 3.14 -7.79
N PRO A 389 -19.69 2.09 -7.06
CA PRO A 389 -20.89 1.32 -7.42
C PRO A 389 -22.17 2.16 -7.58
N SER A 390 -22.26 3.30 -6.86
CA SER A 390 -23.43 4.19 -6.95
C SER A 390 -23.53 4.89 -8.31
N LEU A 391 -22.43 5.02 -9.03
CA LEU A 391 -22.35 5.66 -10.35
C LEU A 391 -22.60 4.67 -11.51
N LEU A 392 -22.79 3.38 -11.20
CA LEU A 392 -23.06 2.40 -12.26
C LEU A 392 -24.40 2.73 -12.93
N PRO A 393 -24.44 2.89 -14.29
CA PRO A 393 -25.67 3.13 -15.02
C PRO A 393 -26.72 2.03 -14.79
N ASP A 394 -27.98 2.38 -15.06
CA ASP A 394 -29.06 1.39 -15.03
C ASP A 394 -28.77 0.20 -15.94
N PRO A 395 -29.07 -1.04 -15.54
CA PRO A 395 -28.75 -2.25 -16.32
C PRO A 395 -29.25 -2.23 -17.76
N GLY A 396 -30.37 -1.56 -18.03
CA GLY A 396 -30.93 -1.41 -19.38
C GLY A 396 -30.10 -0.51 -20.31
N ASN A 397 -29.22 0.29 -19.75
CA ASN A 397 -28.32 1.20 -20.50
C ASN A 397 -26.91 0.64 -20.66
N ILE A 398 -26.62 -0.53 -20.09
CA ILE A 398 -25.30 -1.16 -20.15
C ILE A 398 -25.28 -2.19 -21.28
N GLU A 399 -24.32 -2.08 -22.17
CA GLU A 399 -24.03 -3.07 -23.21
C GLU A 399 -23.10 -4.15 -22.67
N ARG A 400 -21.97 -3.73 -22.07
CA ARG A 400 -21.00 -4.61 -21.42
C ARG A 400 -20.21 -3.89 -20.33
N ILE A 401 -19.66 -4.65 -19.40
CA ILE A 401 -18.76 -4.16 -18.37
C ILE A 401 -17.43 -4.91 -18.49
N GLU A 402 -16.32 -4.17 -18.44
CA GLU A 402 -14.98 -4.74 -18.41
C GLU A 402 -14.38 -4.47 -17.01
N GLU A 403 -13.75 -5.48 -16.43
CA GLU A 403 -13.01 -5.40 -15.17
C GLU A 403 -11.51 -5.54 -15.39
N PRO A 404 -10.66 -4.92 -14.53
CA PRO A 404 -9.22 -5.03 -14.63
C PRO A 404 -8.77 -6.43 -14.21
N TYR A 405 -7.90 -7.04 -14.99
CA TYR A 405 -7.20 -8.27 -14.66
C TYR A 405 -5.76 -7.98 -14.26
N VAL A 406 -5.20 -8.81 -13.42
CA VAL A 406 -3.79 -8.82 -13.06
C VAL A 406 -3.16 -10.14 -13.46
N LYS A 407 -1.89 -10.08 -13.86
CA LYS A 407 -1.04 -11.26 -14.04
C LYS A 407 -0.35 -11.53 -12.71
N ALA A 408 -0.71 -12.63 -12.08
CA ALA A 408 -0.22 -13.01 -10.78
C ALA A 408 0.76 -14.18 -10.86
N ARG A 409 1.83 -14.08 -10.07
CA ARG A 409 2.79 -15.15 -9.80
C ARG A 409 2.68 -15.56 -8.34
N ILE A 410 2.42 -16.85 -8.12
CA ILE A 410 2.33 -17.41 -6.77
C ILE A 410 3.44 -18.43 -6.63
N MET A 411 4.31 -18.24 -5.64
CA MET A 411 5.35 -19.21 -5.28
C MET A 411 4.96 -19.92 -4.00
N ALA A 412 5.06 -21.24 -4.00
CA ALA A 412 4.73 -22.05 -2.83
C ALA A 412 5.44 -23.41 -2.83
N PRO A 413 5.55 -24.08 -1.66
CA PRO A 413 5.93 -25.49 -1.63
C PRO A 413 4.95 -26.38 -2.40
N ALA A 414 5.48 -27.43 -3.04
CA ALA A 414 4.70 -28.34 -3.88
C ALA A 414 3.54 -29.04 -3.13
N ASP A 415 3.65 -29.19 -1.81
CA ASP A 415 2.60 -29.78 -0.97
C ASP A 415 1.27 -28.99 -1.02
N TYR A 416 1.31 -27.71 -1.37
CA TYR A 416 0.13 -26.83 -1.40
C TYR A 416 -0.48 -26.66 -2.80
N ILE A 417 0.02 -27.37 -3.83
CA ILE A 417 -0.47 -27.26 -5.22
C ILE A 417 -1.99 -27.37 -5.29
N GLY A 418 -2.57 -28.44 -4.72
CA GLY A 418 -4.01 -28.67 -4.80
C GLY A 418 -4.87 -27.59 -4.13
N GLY A 419 -4.38 -27.02 -3.02
CA GLY A 419 -5.04 -25.92 -2.33
C GLY A 419 -5.03 -24.64 -3.15
N ILE A 420 -3.86 -24.27 -3.69
CA ILE A 420 -3.68 -23.05 -4.50
C ILE A 420 -4.48 -23.12 -5.79
N MET A 421 -4.49 -24.30 -6.46
CA MET A 421 -5.32 -24.52 -7.66
C MET A 421 -6.80 -24.29 -7.38
N ARG A 422 -7.30 -24.80 -6.25
CA ARG A 422 -8.70 -24.61 -5.83
C ARG A 422 -8.98 -23.14 -5.54
N LEU A 423 -8.14 -22.48 -4.74
CA LEU A 423 -8.27 -21.05 -4.42
C LEU A 423 -8.29 -20.21 -5.69
N GLY A 424 -7.39 -20.48 -6.64
CA GLY A 424 -7.34 -19.78 -7.93
C GLY A 424 -8.64 -19.92 -8.72
N GLN A 425 -9.21 -21.12 -8.77
CA GLN A 425 -10.49 -21.36 -9.45
C GLN A 425 -11.68 -20.67 -8.74
N GLU A 426 -11.74 -20.72 -7.40
CA GLU A 426 -12.75 -20.01 -6.61
C GLU A 426 -12.74 -18.49 -6.86
N ARG A 427 -11.56 -17.94 -7.21
CA ARG A 427 -11.37 -16.51 -7.52
C ARG A 427 -11.42 -16.19 -9.01
N ARG A 428 -12.06 -17.02 -9.81
CA ARG A 428 -12.23 -16.83 -11.27
C ARG A 428 -10.90 -16.69 -12.01
N GLY A 429 -9.82 -17.23 -11.43
CA GLY A 429 -8.49 -17.17 -12.03
C GLY A 429 -8.39 -17.99 -13.32
N ILE A 430 -7.64 -17.45 -14.27
CA ILE A 430 -7.28 -18.12 -15.52
C ILE A 430 -5.87 -18.68 -15.35
N TYR A 431 -5.77 -19.99 -15.27
CA TYR A 431 -4.49 -20.67 -15.10
C TYR A 431 -3.71 -20.73 -16.41
N HIS A 432 -2.46 -20.28 -16.39
CA HIS A 432 -1.57 -20.33 -17.56
C HIS A 432 -0.53 -21.44 -17.47
N GLY A 433 -0.03 -21.70 -16.28
CA GLY A 433 0.99 -22.73 -16.13
C GLY A 433 1.57 -22.79 -14.71
N MET A 434 2.42 -23.80 -14.53
CA MET A 434 3.16 -24.04 -13.30
C MET A 434 4.57 -24.48 -13.66
N HIS A 435 5.57 -23.90 -13.01
CA HIS A 435 6.98 -24.22 -13.18
C HIS A 435 7.58 -24.67 -11.85
N TYR A 436 8.30 -25.77 -11.85
CA TYR A 436 9.10 -26.18 -10.70
C TYR A 436 10.38 -25.34 -10.66
N LEU A 437 10.55 -24.57 -9.59
CA LEU A 437 11.76 -23.80 -9.33
C LEU A 437 12.88 -24.71 -8.83
N ASP A 438 12.48 -25.68 -8.00
CA ASP A 438 13.31 -26.77 -7.50
C ASP A 438 12.43 -28.01 -7.20
N THR A 439 13.00 -29.06 -6.58
CA THR A 439 12.27 -30.29 -6.27
C THR A 439 11.13 -30.11 -5.26
N THR A 440 11.07 -29.00 -4.55
CA THR A 440 10.14 -28.76 -3.44
C THR A 440 9.24 -27.54 -3.63
N ARG A 441 9.56 -26.65 -4.58
CA ARG A 441 8.83 -25.39 -4.77
C ARG A 441 8.38 -25.20 -6.20
N VAL A 442 7.23 -24.57 -6.35
CA VAL A 442 6.57 -24.30 -7.61
C VAL A 442 6.19 -22.82 -7.73
N GLU A 443 6.23 -22.31 -8.95
CA GLU A 443 5.66 -21.03 -9.35
C GLU A 443 4.43 -21.29 -10.20
N PHE A 444 3.32 -20.66 -9.84
CA PHE A 444 2.08 -20.64 -10.62
C PHE A 444 1.94 -19.32 -11.34
N GLN A 445 1.43 -19.37 -12.55
CA GLN A 445 1.10 -18.20 -13.35
C GLN A 445 -0.41 -18.16 -13.61
N TRP A 446 -1.04 -17.07 -13.20
CA TRP A 446 -2.46 -16.85 -13.27
C TRP A 446 -2.79 -15.46 -13.79
N ASP A 447 -3.95 -15.32 -14.44
CA ASP A 447 -4.62 -14.02 -14.55
C ASP A 447 -5.82 -14.01 -13.61
N PHE A 448 -5.92 -13.02 -12.73
CA PHE A 448 -7.07 -12.84 -11.84
C PHE A 448 -7.79 -11.53 -12.12
N PRO A 449 -9.13 -11.50 -11.99
CA PRO A 449 -9.82 -10.23 -11.83
C PRO A 449 -9.30 -9.53 -10.56
N LEU A 450 -8.89 -8.27 -10.66
CA LEU A 450 -8.33 -7.55 -9.52
C LEU A 450 -9.29 -7.52 -8.33
N GLY A 451 -10.59 -7.28 -8.56
CA GLY A 451 -11.61 -7.27 -7.53
C GLY A 451 -11.76 -8.57 -6.73
N GLU A 452 -11.28 -9.70 -7.27
CA GLU A 452 -11.34 -11.00 -6.59
C GLU A 452 -10.15 -11.25 -5.65
N ILE A 453 -9.06 -10.49 -5.80
CA ILE A 453 -7.85 -10.70 -4.99
C ILE A 453 -7.57 -9.57 -4.01
N VAL A 454 -8.24 -8.42 -4.16
CA VAL A 454 -8.01 -7.23 -3.33
C VAL A 454 -8.36 -7.47 -1.86
N LEU A 455 -9.40 -8.23 -1.53
CA LEU A 455 -9.87 -8.33 -0.14
C LEU A 455 -9.10 -9.38 0.67
N ASP A 456 -9.45 -10.63 0.57
CA ASP A 456 -9.00 -11.69 1.49
C ASP A 456 -8.08 -12.75 0.83
N PHE A 457 -7.78 -12.61 -0.46
CA PHE A 457 -7.02 -13.61 -1.21
C PHE A 457 -5.64 -13.88 -0.62
N TYR A 458 -4.90 -12.82 -0.27
CA TYR A 458 -3.55 -12.95 0.26
C TYR A 458 -3.55 -13.64 1.63
N ASP A 459 -4.49 -13.29 2.50
CA ASP A 459 -4.62 -13.89 3.82
C ASP A 459 -5.00 -15.37 3.74
N ARG A 460 -5.91 -15.72 2.84
CA ARG A 460 -6.26 -17.12 2.57
C ARG A 460 -5.09 -17.91 1.99
N LEU A 461 -4.34 -17.31 1.06
CA LEU A 461 -3.15 -17.90 0.49
C LEU A 461 -2.09 -18.19 1.57
N LYS A 462 -1.83 -17.22 2.44
CA LYS A 462 -0.90 -17.35 3.56
C LYS A 462 -1.38 -18.39 4.57
N SER A 463 -2.63 -18.33 4.99
CA SER A 463 -3.22 -19.25 5.96
C SER A 463 -3.16 -20.70 5.49
N MET A 464 -3.59 -20.99 4.24
CA MET A 464 -3.60 -22.35 3.70
C MET A 464 -2.20 -22.93 3.47
N SER A 465 -1.21 -22.07 3.23
CA SER A 465 0.19 -22.45 3.00
C SER A 465 1.05 -22.37 4.27
N ARG A 466 0.44 -22.13 5.44
CA ARG A 466 1.16 -21.91 6.72
C ARG A 466 2.22 -20.79 6.63
N GLY A 467 1.92 -19.76 5.85
CA GLY A 467 2.81 -18.62 5.66
C GLY A 467 3.87 -18.78 4.56
N TYR A 468 3.97 -19.95 3.93
CA TYR A 468 5.03 -20.22 2.95
C TYR A 468 4.74 -19.70 1.53
N ALA A 469 3.48 -19.52 1.14
CA ALA A 469 3.19 -19.00 -0.19
C ALA A 469 3.43 -17.47 -0.26
N SER A 470 3.95 -17.03 -1.37
CA SER A 470 4.10 -15.62 -1.71
C SER A 470 3.35 -15.29 -3.00
N LEU A 471 2.85 -14.07 -3.08
CA LEU A 471 2.11 -13.52 -4.21
C LEU A 471 2.81 -12.26 -4.70
N ASP A 472 2.90 -12.14 -6.00
CA ASP A 472 3.22 -10.90 -6.70
C ASP A 472 2.32 -10.77 -7.91
N TYR A 473 1.99 -9.54 -8.32
CA TYR A 473 1.15 -9.31 -9.48
C TYR A 473 1.46 -7.99 -10.19
N GLU A 474 1.16 -7.95 -11.47
CA GLU A 474 1.25 -6.76 -12.31
C GLU A 474 -0.08 -6.51 -13.01
N MET A 475 -0.39 -5.25 -13.32
CA MET A 475 -1.61 -4.90 -14.06
C MET A 475 -1.60 -5.53 -15.45
N GLY A 476 -2.72 -6.18 -15.78
CA GLY A 476 -3.00 -6.77 -17.09
C GLY A 476 -3.99 -5.93 -17.90
N ALA A 477 -4.69 -6.58 -18.82
CA ALA A 477 -5.72 -5.96 -19.64
C ALA A 477 -7.09 -5.99 -18.94
N TYR A 478 -7.96 -5.07 -19.33
CA TYR A 478 -9.38 -5.14 -18.99
C TYR A 478 -10.06 -6.25 -19.82
N ARG A 479 -11.00 -6.97 -19.19
CA ARG A 479 -11.76 -8.04 -19.85
C ARG A 479 -13.25 -7.94 -19.49
N GLU A 480 -14.08 -8.25 -20.47
CA GLU A 480 -15.53 -8.32 -20.29
C GLU A 480 -15.92 -9.39 -19.26
N SER A 481 -16.88 -9.03 -18.37
CA SER A 481 -17.37 -9.91 -17.32
C SER A 481 -18.84 -9.65 -17.03
N ASP A 482 -19.58 -10.70 -16.61
CA ASP A 482 -20.99 -10.58 -16.20
C ASP A 482 -21.10 -10.04 -14.77
N LEU A 483 -20.92 -8.73 -14.66
CA LEU A 483 -20.94 -8.01 -13.40
C LEU A 483 -22.31 -7.38 -13.15
N VAL A 484 -22.70 -7.33 -11.88
CA VAL A 484 -23.95 -6.73 -11.43
C VAL A 484 -23.69 -5.84 -10.22
N LYS A 485 -24.49 -4.78 -10.08
CA LYS A 485 -24.56 -4.02 -8.85
C LYS A 485 -25.41 -4.77 -7.86
N LEU A 486 -24.87 -5.01 -6.68
CA LEU A 486 -25.55 -5.58 -5.54
C LEU A 486 -25.74 -4.50 -4.48
N ASP A 487 -26.98 -4.19 -4.17
CA ASP A 487 -27.36 -3.18 -3.19
C ASP A 487 -27.85 -3.84 -1.90
N MET A 488 -27.48 -3.25 -0.76
CA MET A 488 -28.03 -3.62 0.54
C MET A 488 -29.10 -2.61 0.94
N LEU A 489 -30.28 -3.13 1.27
CA LEU A 489 -31.44 -2.34 1.68
C LEU A 489 -31.74 -2.61 3.16
N ILE A 490 -31.87 -1.55 3.94
CA ILE A 490 -32.28 -1.63 5.34
C ILE A 490 -33.63 -0.94 5.50
N ASN A 491 -34.65 -1.71 5.87
CA ASN A 491 -36.06 -1.28 5.90
C ASN A 491 -36.59 -0.74 4.56
N GLY A 492 -35.97 -1.14 3.44
CA GLY A 492 -36.34 -0.70 2.10
C GLY A 492 -35.56 0.53 1.61
N GLU A 493 -34.71 1.11 2.44
CA GLU A 493 -33.82 2.20 2.06
C GLU A 493 -32.46 1.62 1.69
N GLN A 494 -31.90 2.05 0.55
CA GLN A 494 -30.59 1.64 0.09
C GLN A 494 -29.50 2.28 0.95
N VAL A 495 -28.54 1.47 1.37
CA VAL A 495 -27.31 1.93 2.03
C VAL A 495 -26.18 1.83 1.02
N ASP A 496 -25.89 2.93 0.36
CA ASP A 496 -24.91 3.02 -0.73
C ASP A 496 -23.50 2.60 -0.32
N ALA A 497 -23.13 2.82 0.95
CA ALA A 497 -21.85 2.37 1.52
C ALA A 497 -21.65 0.84 1.50
N PHE A 498 -22.73 0.07 1.38
CA PHE A 498 -22.70 -1.40 1.25
C PHE A 498 -22.93 -1.88 -0.18
N SER A 499 -23.07 -0.98 -1.15
CA SER A 499 -23.23 -1.35 -2.55
C SER A 499 -21.89 -1.82 -3.13
N VAL A 500 -21.91 -2.91 -3.90
CA VAL A 500 -20.74 -3.48 -4.55
C VAL A 500 -21.04 -3.87 -6.00
N ILE A 501 -20.01 -3.83 -6.85
CA ILE A 501 -20.06 -4.43 -8.19
C ILE A 501 -19.39 -5.80 -8.07
N ILE A 502 -20.14 -6.86 -8.38
CA ILE A 502 -19.72 -8.25 -8.18
C ILE A 502 -20.16 -9.13 -9.35
N HIS A 503 -19.44 -10.23 -9.58
CA HIS A 503 -19.83 -11.22 -10.58
C HIS A 503 -21.20 -11.85 -10.21
N ARG A 504 -22.09 -11.96 -11.21
CA ARG A 504 -23.48 -12.41 -11.02
C ARG A 504 -23.60 -13.73 -10.26
N GLU A 505 -22.74 -14.70 -10.55
CA GLU A 505 -22.77 -16.00 -9.88
C GLU A 505 -22.48 -15.92 -8.38
N LYS A 506 -21.66 -14.95 -7.94
CA LYS A 506 -21.29 -14.77 -6.53
C LYS A 506 -22.26 -13.88 -5.75
N ALA A 507 -23.07 -13.11 -6.46
CA ALA A 507 -23.92 -12.08 -5.86
C ALA A 507 -24.88 -12.64 -4.79
N TYR A 508 -25.46 -13.83 -5.01
CA TYR A 508 -26.39 -14.44 -4.04
C TYR A 508 -25.69 -14.83 -2.74
N GLU A 509 -24.57 -15.54 -2.86
CA GLU A 509 -23.83 -16.03 -1.68
C GLU A 509 -23.28 -14.87 -0.86
N TRP A 510 -22.66 -13.90 -1.51
CA TRP A 510 -22.12 -12.70 -0.86
C TRP A 510 -23.24 -11.88 -0.19
N GLY A 511 -24.34 -11.59 -0.90
CA GLY A 511 -25.46 -10.83 -0.36
C GLY A 511 -26.12 -11.51 0.84
N ARG A 512 -26.20 -12.86 0.86
CA ARG A 512 -26.70 -13.64 1.99
C ARG A 512 -25.77 -13.52 3.20
N LYS A 513 -24.45 -13.73 3.01
CA LYS A 513 -23.46 -13.63 4.09
C LYS A 513 -23.45 -12.23 4.72
N VAL A 514 -23.47 -11.18 3.89
CA VAL A 514 -23.53 -9.79 4.38
C VAL A 514 -24.83 -9.56 5.16
N ALA A 515 -25.98 -10.02 4.66
CA ALA A 515 -27.25 -9.84 5.36
C ALA A 515 -27.27 -10.58 6.73
N GLU A 516 -26.70 -11.79 6.80
CA GLU A 516 -26.53 -12.55 8.04
C GLU A 516 -25.61 -11.81 9.02
N LYS A 517 -24.47 -11.29 8.54
CA LYS A 517 -23.52 -10.53 9.37
C LYS A 517 -24.11 -9.22 9.91
N LEU A 518 -24.78 -8.47 9.06
CA LEU A 518 -25.47 -7.25 9.47
C LEU A 518 -26.58 -7.51 10.50
N LYS A 519 -27.29 -8.65 10.39
CA LYS A 519 -28.29 -9.06 11.37
C LYS A 519 -27.71 -9.32 12.75
N GLU A 520 -26.48 -9.83 12.83
CA GLU A 520 -25.77 -10.07 14.09
C GLU A 520 -25.35 -8.75 14.75
N LEU A 521 -24.90 -7.78 13.96
CA LEU A 521 -24.29 -6.53 14.42
C LEU A 521 -25.29 -5.42 14.67
N ILE A 522 -26.35 -5.33 13.85
CA ILE A 522 -27.37 -4.29 14.04
C ILE A 522 -28.18 -4.60 15.32
N PRO A 523 -28.16 -3.69 16.31
CA PRO A 523 -28.84 -3.92 17.57
C PRO A 523 -30.37 -3.97 17.40
N ARG A 524 -31.02 -4.74 18.23
CA ARG A 524 -32.51 -4.79 18.26
C ARG A 524 -33.07 -3.42 18.63
N GLN A 525 -33.93 -2.90 17.78
CA GLN A 525 -34.59 -1.63 17.96
C GLN A 525 -36.08 -1.82 18.38
N LEU A 526 -36.78 -0.73 18.64
CA LEU A 526 -38.21 -0.78 19.02
C LEU A 526 -39.12 -1.29 17.91
N PHE A 527 -38.60 -1.38 16.68
CA PHE A 527 -39.24 -1.93 15.49
C PHE A 527 -38.41 -3.02 14.85
N GLN A 528 -39.01 -3.77 13.96
CA GLN A 528 -38.32 -4.80 13.19
C GLN A 528 -37.46 -4.18 12.11
N VAL A 529 -36.20 -4.56 12.05
CA VAL A 529 -35.28 -4.15 10.97
C VAL A 529 -35.22 -5.26 9.93
N ILE A 530 -35.49 -4.92 8.68
CA ILE A 530 -35.43 -5.83 7.53
C ILE A 530 -34.18 -5.49 6.74
N ILE A 531 -33.31 -6.47 6.56
CA ILE A 531 -32.05 -6.38 5.79
C ILE A 531 -32.26 -7.19 4.52
N GLN A 532 -32.00 -6.60 3.36
CA GLN A 532 -32.20 -7.23 2.07
C GLN A 532 -31.03 -6.97 1.15
N ALA A 533 -30.60 -7.98 0.41
CA ALA A 533 -29.70 -7.83 -0.72
C ALA A 533 -30.48 -7.86 -2.02
N ALA A 534 -30.23 -6.92 -2.93
CA ALA A 534 -30.99 -6.76 -4.16
C ALA A 534 -30.07 -6.50 -5.37
N ILE A 535 -30.46 -7.04 -6.53
CA ILE A 535 -29.89 -6.70 -7.83
C ILE A 535 -30.97 -5.94 -8.60
N GLY A 536 -30.80 -4.63 -8.75
CA GLY A 536 -31.84 -3.75 -9.23
C GLY A 536 -33.10 -3.87 -8.35
N GLN A 537 -34.23 -4.24 -8.93
CA GLN A 537 -35.50 -4.42 -8.16
C GLN A 537 -35.67 -5.82 -7.57
N LYS A 538 -34.81 -6.78 -7.91
CA LYS A 538 -34.94 -8.17 -7.48
C LYS A 538 -34.23 -8.40 -6.15
N ILE A 539 -34.98 -8.69 -5.10
CA ILE A 539 -34.42 -9.12 -3.80
C ILE A 539 -33.94 -10.56 -3.94
N ILE A 540 -32.65 -10.79 -3.62
CA ILE A 540 -32.01 -12.11 -3.71
C ILE A 540 -31.77 -12.74 -2.33
N ALA A 541 -31.59 -11.95 -1.28
CA ALA A 541 -31.46 -12.44 0.09
C ALA A 541 -32.20 -11.52 1.06
N ARG A 542 -32.63 -12.06 2.20
CA ARG A 542 -33.35 -11.31 3.21
C ARG A 542 -33.10 -11.88 4.59
N GLU A 543 -32.77 -10.99 5.52
CA GLU A 543 -32.67 -11.27 6.94
C GLU A 543 -33.51 -10.29 7.78
N THR A 544 -33.73 -10.61 9.04
CA THR A 544 -34.59 -9.79 9.90
C THR A 544 -34.08 -9.75 11.33
N VAL A 545 -33.86 -8.54 11.85
CA VAL A 545 -33.61 -8.30 13.26
C VAL A 545 -34.94 -8.07 13.97
N SER A 546 -35.24 -8.93 14.94
CA SER A 546 -36.50 -8.85 15.68
C SER A 546 -36.56 -7.61 16.56
N ALA A 547 -37.72 -6.93 16.60
CA ALA A 547 -37.93 -5.79 17.49
C ALA A 547 -37.78 -6.16 18.98
N LEU A 548 -37.26 -5.22 19.78
CA LEU A 548 -37.34 -5.31 21.23
C LEU A 548 -38.78 -5.52 21.65
N ARG A 549 -39.04 -6.56 22.43
CA ARG A 549 -40.37 -6.83 22.99
C ARG A 549 -40.44 -6.32 24.42
N LYS A 550 -41.27 -5.30 24.64
CA LYS A 550 -41.70 -5.00 25.98
C LYS A 550 -42.81 -6.01 26.31
N ASP A 551 -42.70 -6.73 27.40
CA ASP A 551 -43.77 -7.63 27.84
C ASP A 551 -44.96 -6.80 28.32
N VAL A 552 -45.85 -6.48 27.38
CA VAL A 552 -47.06 -5.70 27.65
C VAL A 552 -48.13 -6.55 28.36
N LEU A 553 -47.89 -7.87 28.46
CA LEU A 553 -48.79 -8.82 29.11
C LEU A 553 -48.38 -9.15 30.54
N ALA A 554 -47.21 -8.76 31.01
CA ALA A 554 -46.68 -9.05 32.33
C ALA A 554 -47.61 -8.63 33.49
N LYS A 555 -48.42 -7.59 33.28
CA LYS A 555 -49.39 -7.09 34.24
C LYS A 555 -50.81 -7.62 34.02
N CYS A 556 -51.01 -8.53 33.06
CA CYS A 556 -52.33 -9.10 32.79
C CYS A 556 -52.53 -10.39 33.61
N TYR A 557 -52.94 -10.25 34.87
CA TYR A 557 -53.37 -11.36 35.69
C TYR A 557 -54.81 -11.74 35.31
N GLY A 558 -55.01 -12.99 34.86
CA GLY A 558 -56.35 -13.54 34.52
C GLY A 558 -56.56 -13.78 33.02
N GLY A 559 -57.49 -14.62 32.68
CA GLY A 559 -57.79 -15.19 31.37
C GLY A 559 -58.41 -14.29 30.30
N ASP A 560 -58.39 -12.95 30.44
CA ASP A 560 -58.99 -12.04 29.45
C ASP A 560 -58.19 -12.02 28.13
N VAL A 561 -58.54 -12.94 27.23
CA VAL A 561 -57.99 -13.12 25.91
C VAL A 561 -58.17 -11.86 25.04
N THR A 562 -59.30 -11.18 25.19
CA THR A 562 -59.68 -9.99 24.41
C THR A 562 -58.76 -8.81 24.73
N ARG A 563 -58.47 -8.59 26.01
CA ARG A 563 -57.54 -7.55 26.47
C ARG A 563 -56.10 -7.83 26.05
N LYS A 564 -55.67 -9.08 26.15
CA LYS A 564 -54.33 -9.51 25.68
C LYS A 564 -54.16 -9.25 24.18
N ARG A 565 -55.19 -9.59 23.38
CA ARG A 565 -55.17 -9.37 21.93
C ARG A 565 -55.12 -7.88 21.57
N LYS A 566 -55.93 -7.02 22.22
CA LYS A 566 -55.92 -5.57 22.04
C LYS A 566 -54.58 -4.94 22.40
N LEU A 567 -53.91 -5.39 23.46
CA LEU A 567 -52.59 -4.89 23.86
C LEU A 567 -51.51 -5.28 22.84
N LEU A 568 -51.56 -6.50 22.32
CA LEU A 568 -50.65 -6.95 21.27
C LEU A 568 -50.88 -6.21 19.95
N GLU A 569 -52.14 -5.94 19.58
CA GLU A 569 -52.47 -5.15 18.38
C GLU A 569 -51.99 -3.70 18.50
N LYS A 570 -52.19 -3.04 19.65
CA LYS A 570 -51.66 -1.70 19.92
C LYS A 570 -50.11 -1.67 19.88
N GLN A 571 -49.45 -2.69 20.42
CA GLN A 571 -48.01 -2.80 20.35
C GLN A 571 -47.55 -2.96 18.90
N LYS A 572 -48.22 -3.77 18.09
CA LYS A 572 -47.91 -3.98 16.66
C LYS A 572 -48.10 -2.69 15.86
N GLU A 573 -49.18 -1.95 16.12
CA GLU A 573 -49.44 -0.67 15.47
C GLU A 573 -48.43 0.41 15.88
N GLY A 574 -48.07 0.49 17.18
CA GLY A 574 -47.03 1.40 17.66
C GLY A 574 -45.64 1.12 17.01
N LYS A 575 -45.27 -0.15 16.87
CA LYS A 575 -44.04 -0.55 16.17
C LYS A 575 -44.07 -0.20 14.68
N ARG A 576 -45.27 -0.32 14.03
CA ARG A 576 -45.43 0.07 12.62
C ARG A 576 -45.23 1.58 12.42
N ARG A 577 -45.77 2.41 13.34
CA ARG A 577 -45.57 3.87 13.31
C ARG A 577 -44.13 4.27 13.58
N MET A 578 -43.47 3.63 14.56
CA MET A 578 -42.03 3.87 14.84
C MET A 578 -41.14 3.52 13.67
N LYS A 579 -41.43 2.45 12.92
CA LYS A 579 -40.73 2.09 11.69
C LYS A 579 -40.82 3.17 10.60
N GLN A 580 -41.94 3.94 10.57
CA GLN A 580 -42.14 5.01 9.58
C GLN A 580 -41.44 6.32 9.95
N VAL A 581 -41.01 6.48 11.20
CA VAL A 581 -40.45 7.73 11.74
C VAL A 581 -39.00 7.59 12.20
N GLY A 582 -38.55 6.36 12.51
CA GLY A 582 -37.20 6.12 13.05
C GLY A 582 -36.19 5.66 12.00
N ALA A 583 -35.09 6.38 11.88
CA ALA A 583 -33.90 5.88 11.16
C ALA A 583 -33.34 4.67 11.90
N VAL A 584 -32.77 3.73 11.14
CA VAL A 584 -32.06 2.57 11.71
C VAL A 584 -30.63 3.01 12.06
N GLU A 585 -30.28 2.89 13.34
CA GLU A 585 -28.89 3.08 13.75
C GLU A 585 -28.05 1.88 13.30
N ILE A 586 -27.06 2.14 12.46
CA ILE A 586 -26.08 1.16 11.97
C ILE A 586 -24.79 1.45 12.71
N PRO A 587 -24.28 0.53 13.55
CA PRO A 587 -23.02 0.74 14.26
C PRO A 587 -21.82 0.71 13.31
N GLN A 588 -20.73 1.37 13.67
CA GLN A 588 -19.51 1.45 12.87
C GLN A 588 -18.94 0.05 12.57
N GLU A 589 -19.04 -0.86 13.53
CA GLU A 589 -18.59 -2.24 13.40
C GLU A 589 -19.30 -2.98 12.25
N ALA A 590 -20.51 -2.57 11.88
CA ALA A 590 -21.25 -3.16 10.76
C ALA A 590 -20.58 -2.83 9.40
N PHE A 591 -20.01 -1.64 9.26
CA PHE A 591 -19.28 -1.25 8.04
C PHE A 591 -17.96 -2.03 7.93
N LEU A 592 -17.22 -2.13 9.03
CA LEU A 592 -15.97 -2.91 9.07
C LEU A 592 -16.21 -4.41 8.82
N ALA A 593 -17.31 -4.95 9.37
CA ALA A 593 -17.61 -6.36 9.23
C ALA A 593 -18.01 -6.77 7.81
N VAL A 594 -18.55 -5.87 7.00
CA VAL A 594 -18.85 -6.13 5.59
C VAL A 594 -17.55 -6.29 4.78
N LEU A 595 -16.46 -5.59 5.16
CA LEU A 595 -15.14 -5.76 4.56
C LEU A 595 -14.54 -7.16 4.80
N GLN A 596 -14.99 -7.85 5.88
CA GLN A 596 -14.50 -9.16 6.32
C GLN A 596 -15.43 -10.32 5.91
N VAL A 597 -16.40 -10.08 5.03
CA VAL A 597 -17.29 -11.16 4.54
C VAL A 597 -16.54 -11.99 3.50
N GLU A 598 -16.22 -13.22 3.88
CA GLU A 598 -15.56 -14.25 3.05
C GLU A 598 -16.51 -14.86 1.99
#